data_98edb369a9511d147a1b3cf4c6b62744
#
_entry.id   98edb369a9511d147a1b3cf4c6b62744
#
_cell.length_a   1.000
_cell.length_b   1.000
_cell.length_c   1.000
_cell.angle_alpha   90.00
_cell.angle_beta   90.00
_cell.angle_gamma   90.00
#
_symmetry.space_group_name_H-M   'P 1'
#
loop_
_entity.id
_entity.type
_entity.pdbx_description
1 polymer ?
#
loop_
_entity_poly.entity_id
_entity_poly.type
_entity_poly.pdbx_seq_one_letter_code
_entity_poly.pdbx_strand_id
1 'polypeptide(L)'
;MWVAIVVAAGEGRRMGFKKQFLDLAGRPMWLRSVEAMIGGGANEIVVVASPADVDRMREEADGAGRDIHFAEGGETRHASVVSGVKRALELVSRQKVDPARSAFAIHDAARPFVAEEDVRRVFEAAVRAGGAVLGSPCRDTVKRVEGGLVQETVPRDKLFFAETPQAIRADLVPRVYLERHYSAENSPTDDSGAMEAVGVPVVAVASTAFNGKITTPADLDYARWLARERWGRAEHADRTRV
;
A
#
# COMPACT_ATOMS: atom_id res chain seq x y z
N MET A 1 10.98 -10.84 10.03
CA MET A 1 10.35 -9.57 10.42
C MET A 1 9.70 -8.92 9.23
N TRP A 2 8.48 -8.42 9.36
CA TRP A 2 7.74 -7.76 8.28
C TRP A 2 7.50 -6.29 8.63
N VAL A 3 7.84 -5.40 7.71
CA VAL A 3 7.70 -3.95 7.87
C VAL A 3 6.71 -3.44 6.84
N ALA A 4 5.66 -2.75 7.25
CA ALA A 4 4.74 -2.08 6.35
C ALA A 4 5.07 -0.58 6.23
N ILE A 5 5.12 -0.09 4.99
CA ILE A 5 5.31 1.32 4.66
C ILE A 5 4.03 1.82 3.99
N VAL A 6 3.22 2.58 4.72
CA VAL A 6 1.94 3.10 4.24
C VAL A 6 2.11 4.51 3.71
N VAL A 7 1.93 4.70 2.40
CA VAL A 7 2.14 5.99 1.72
C VAL A 7 0.87 6.83 1.79
N ALA A 8 0.90 7.89 2.60
CA ALA A 8 -0.22 8.78 2.90
C ALA A 8 0.05 10.28 2.62
N ALA A 9 1.20 10.64 2.01
CA ALA A 9 1.64 12.02 1.79
C ALA A 9 0.90 12.77 0.66
N GLY A 10 -0.04 12.13 -0.04
CA GLY A 10 -0.72 12.71 -1.20
C GLY A 10 -1.68 13.85 -0.83
N GLU A 11 -1.62 14.98 -1.53
CA GLU A 11 -2.45 16.18 -1.29
C GLU A 11 -3.92 16.05 -1.72
N GLY A 12 -4.30 14.96 -2.39
CA GLY A 12 -5.67 14.73 -2.83
C GLY A 12 -6.18 15.70 -3.90
N ARG A 13 -5.31 16.33 -4.72
CA ARG A 13 -5.62 17.39 -5.71
C ARG A 13 -6.84 17.08 -6.57
N ARG A 14 -7.01 15.83 -7.04
CA ARG A 14 -8.16 15.40 -7.87
C ARG A 14 -9.50 15.37 -7.11
N MET A 15 -9.46 15.31 -5.79
CA MET A 15 -10.62 15.21 -4.91
C MET A 15 -11.00 16.54 -4.26
N GLY A 16 -10.11 17.56 -4.33
CA GLY A 16 -10.29 18.84 -3.69
C GLY A 16 -10.11 18.84 -2.17
N PHE A 17 -9.78 17.69 -1.57
CA PHE A 17 -9.51 17.55 -0.13
C PHE A 17 -8.52 16.42 0.14
N LYS A 18 -7.95 16.41 1.34
CA LYS A 18 -7.02 15.39 1.83
C LYS A 18 -7.76 14.08 2.15
N LYS A 19 -7.92 13.24 1.13
CA LYS A 19 -8.72 12.00 1.18
C LYS A 19 -8.25 10.98 2.22
N GLN A 20 -6.97 11.01 2.62
CA GLN A 20 -6.44 10.13 3.66
C GLN A 20 -7.19 10.26 4.99
N PHE A 21 -7.80 11.42 5.25
CA PHE A 21 -8.60 11.69 6.43
C PHE A 21 -10.11 11.42 6.26
N LEU A 22 -10.51 10.80 5.14
CA LEU A 22 -11.90 10.39 4.95
C LEU A 22 -12.30 9.41 6.04
N ASP A 23 -13.41 9.72 6.73
CA ASP A 23 -14.00 8.79 7.69
C ASP A 23 -14.60 7.56 7.00
N LEU A 24 -14.19 6.40 7.44
CA LEU A 24 -14.68 5.10 7.02
C LEU A 24 -15.13 4.30 8.26
N ALA A 25 -16.40 4.48 8.64
CA ALA A 25 -16.99 3.87 9.83
C ALA A 25 -16.16 4.15 11.10
N GLY A 26 -16.07 5.43 11.47
CA GLY A 26 -15.44 5.90 12.71
C GLY A 26 -13.90 5.93 12.71
N ARG A 27 -13.24 5.57 11.61
CA ARG A 27 -11.77 5.62 11.47
C ARG A 27 -11.35 6.30 10.18
N PRO A 28 -10.28 7.11 10.17
CA PRO A 28 -9.78 7.70 8.94
C PRO A 28 -9.22 6.63 7.99
N MET A 29 -9.35 6.87 6.69
CA MET A 29 -8.95 5.93 5.62
C MET A 29 -7.50 5.45 5.76
N TRP A 30 -6.57 6.36 6.08
CA TRP A 30 -5.17 5.99 6.26
C TRP A 30 -4.96 4.97 7.38
N LEU A 31 -5.71 5.14 8.49
CA LEU A 31 -5.62 4.25 9.65
C LEU A 31 -6.23 2.88 9.35
N ARG A 32 -7.32 2.82 8.57
CA ARG A 32 -7.87 1.53 8.08
C ARG A 32 -6.85 0.74 7.27
N SER A 33 -6.07 1.43 6.43
CA SER A 33 -4.98 0.80 5.68
C SER A 33 -3.86 0.29 6.61
N VAL A 34 -3.53 1.04 7.65
CA VAL A 34 -2.57 0.61 8.68
C VAL A 34 -3.09 -0.60 9.45
N GLU A 35 -4.35 -0.57 9.91
CA GLU A 35 -4.99 -1.68 10.62
C GLU A 35 -4.94 -2.98 9.80
N ALA A 36 -5.21 -2.91 8.51
CA ALA A 36 -5.12 -4.07 7.61
C ALA A 36 -3.69 -4.62 7.50
N MET A 37 -2.68 -3.76 7.45
CA MET A 37 -1.28 -4.18 7.43
C MET A 37 -0.87 -4.85 8.75
N ILE A 38 -1.33 -4.33 9.90
CA ILE A 38 -1.13 -4.92 11.22
C ILE A 38 -1.80 -6.30 11.29
N GLY A 39 -3.07 -6.41 10.90
CA GLY A 39 -3.83 -7.66 10.87
C GLY A 39 -3.21 -8.71 9.93
N GLY A 40 -2.58 -8.28 8.85
CA GLY A 40 -1.80 -9.12 7.93
C GLY A 40 -0.46 -9.58 8.47
N GLY A 41 -0.05 -9.12 9.66
CA GLY A 41 1.15 -9.61 10.37
C GLY A 41 2.36 -8.69 10.29
N ALA A 42 2.23 -7.44 9.84
CA ALA A 42 3.33 -6.48 9.91
C ALA A 42 3.79 -6.26 11.36
N ASN A 43 5.09 -6.36 11.60
CA ASN A 43 5.70 -6.18 12.92
C ASN A 43 5.97 -4.70 13.22
N GLU A 44 6.37 -3.94 12.21
CA GLU A 44 6.66 -2.52 12.29
C GLU A 44 5.85 -1.76 11.22
N ILE A 45 5.39 -0.57 11.58
CA ILE A 45 4.60 0.29 10.70
C ILE A 45 5.31 1.62 10.53
N VAL A 46 5.54 2.01 9.28
CA VAL A 46 6.00 3.35 8.91
C VAL A 46 4.92 4.02 8.06
N VAL A 47 4.42 5.16 8.48
CA VAL A 47 3.49 5.98 7.70
C VAL A 47 4.27 7.14 7.09
N VAL A 48 4.21 7.26 5.76
CA VAL A 48 4.80 8.38 5.04
C VAL A 48 3.74 9.45 4.86
N ALA A 49 3.92 10.59 5.51
CA ALA A 49 2.94 11.67 5.57
C ALA A 49 3.53 13.02 5.18
N SER A 50 2.69 13.98 4.80
CA SER A 50 3.09 15.39 4.72
C SER A 50 3.46 15.89 6.12
N PRO A 51 4.52 16.70 6.29
CA PRO A 51 4.88 17.26 7.60
C PRO A 51 3.70 17.94 8.32
N ALA A 52 2.84 18.63 7.56
CA ALA A 52 1.65 19.31 8.09
C ALA A 52 0.57 18.35 8.63
N ASP A 53 0.64 17.06 8.32
CA ASP A 53 -0.36 16.06 8.68
C ASP A 53 0.10 15.14 9.83
N VAL A 54 1.38 15.13 10.15
CA VAL A 54 1.97 14.16 11.09
C VAL A 54 1.35 14.28 12.49
N ASP A 55 1.19 15.48 13.02
CA ASP A 55 0.68 15.64 14.37
C ASP A 55 -0.78 15.19 14.48
N ARG A 56 -1.61 15.55 13.50
CA ARG A 56 -2.97 15.04 13.40
C ARG A 56 -3.02 13.52 13.30
N MET A 57 -2.15 12.92 12.47
CA MET A 57 -2.11 11.46 12.32
C MET A 57 -1.64 10.77 13.60
N ARG A 58 -0.75 11.38 14.38
CA ARG A 58 -0.38 10.85 15.71
C ARG A 58 -1.56 10.82 16.68
N GLU A 59 -2.34 11.90 16.73
CA GLU A 59 -3.55 11.96 17.55
C GLU A 59 -4.58 10.91 17.11
N GLU A 60 -4.79 10.75 15.80
CA GLU A 60 -5.71 9.77 15.23
C GLU A 60 -5.23 8.32 15.40
N ALA A 61 -3.92 8.09 15.56
CA ALA A 61 -3.31 6.76 15.75
C ALA A 61 -3.53 6.21 17.16
N ASP A 62 -4.00 7.02 18.10
CA ASP A 62 -4.26 6.54 19.46
C ASP A 62 -5.25 5.37 19.44
N GLY A 63 -4.86 4.27 20.09
CA GLY A 63 -5.62 3.03 20.05
C GLY A 63 -5.44 2.15 18.80
N ALA A 64 -4.45 2.42 17.92
CA ALA A 64 -4.13 1.54 16.78
C ALA A 64 -3.55 0.17 17.17
N GLY A 65 -3.23 -0.02 18.45
CA GLY A 65 -2.71 -1.30 18.99
C GLY A 65 -1.23 -1.57 18.71
N ARG A 66 -0.54 -0.65 18.02
CA ARG A 66 0.91 -0.69 17.74
C ARG A 66 1.48 0.70 17.60
N ASP A 67 2.79 0.81 17.87
CA ASP A 67 3.54 2.02 17.60
C ASP A 67 3.61 2.27 16.08
N ILE A 68 3.28 3.51 15.69
CA ILE A 68 3.35 3.97 14.31
C ILE A 68 4.49 4.97 14.19
N HIS A 69 5.45 4.66 13.32
CA HIS A 69 6.56 5.54 13.00
C HIS A 69 6.22 6.39 11.79
N PHE A 70 6.69 7.64 11.78
CA PHE A 70 6.43 8.56 10.68
C PHE A 70 7.71 8.88 9.91
N ALA A 71 7.55 9.08 8.60
CA ALA A 71 8.55 9.62 7.69
C ALA A 71 7.92 10.72 6.82
N GLU A 72 8.71 11.69 6.38
CA GLU A 72 8.24 12.76 5.53
C GLU A 72 8.04 12.29 4.08
N GLY A 73 6.95 12.73 3.45
CA GLY A 73 6.71 12.53 2.03
C GLY A 73 7.65 13.39 1.17
N GLY A 74 8.08 12.83 0.04
CA GLY A 74 8.87 13.54 -0.96
C GLY A 74 7.99 14.11 -2.09
N GLU A 75 8.63 14.79 -3.05
CA GLU A 75 7.97 15.42 -4.20
C GLU A 75 7.24 14.42 -5.12
N THR A 76 7.72 13.19 -5.19
CA THR A 76 7.12 12.11 -5.97
C THR A 76 6.67 10.95 -5.07
N ARG A 77 5.81 10.05 -5.62
CA ARG A 77 5.46 8.82 -4.89
C ARG A 77 6.71 7.99 -4.57
N HIS A 78 7.62 7.84 -5.52
CA HIS A 78 8.85 7.09 -5.32
C HIS A 78 9.75 7.73 -4.25
N ALA A 79 9.93 9.05 -4.26
CA ALA A 79 10.69 9.76 -3.22
C ALA A 79 10.07 9.57 -1.82
N SER A 80 8.73 9.55 -1.73
CA SER A 80 8.00 9.24 -0.51
C SER A 80 8.28 7.80 -0.04
N VAL A 81 8.27 6.83 -0.97
CA VAL A 81 8.62 5.43 -0.65
C VAL A 81 10.05 5.33 -0.14
N VAL A 82 11.01 5.97 -0.80
CA VAL A 82 12.43 5.96 -0.37
C VAL A 82 12.59 6.54 1.03
N SER A 83 11.87 7.62 1.37
CA SER A 83 11.85 8.18 2.73
C SER A 83 11.34 7.17 3.75
N GLY A 84 10.22 6.52 3.47
CA GLY A 84 9.66 5.45 4.30
C GLY A 84 10.59 4.25 4.46
N VAL A 85 11.26 3.83 3.37
CA VAL A 85 12.26 2.75 3.37
C VAL A 85 13.44 3.09 4.27
N LYS A 86 14.00 4.30 4.19
CA LYS A 86 15.09 4.75 5.06
C LYS A 86 14.69 4.68 6.53
N ARG A 87 13.48 5.16 6.85
CA ARG A 87 12.95 5.08 8.22
C ARG A 87 12.77 3.64 8.69
N ALA A 88 12.26 2.76 7.82
CA ALA A 88 12.10 1.34 8.11
C ALA A 88 13.45 0.65 8.37
N LEU A 89 14.49 0.95 7.58
CA LEU A 89 15.84 0.42 7.78
C LEU A 89 16.45 0.85 9.12
N GLU A 90 16.22 2.09 9.57
CA GLU A 90 16.66 2.56 10.89
C GLU A 90 16.02 1.73 12.02
N LEU A 91 14.73 1.37 11.90
CA LEU A 91 14.04 0.54 12.89
C LEU A 91 14.62 -0.88 12.92
N VAL A 92 14.81 -1.46 11.73
CA VAL A 92 15.32 -2.83 11.57
C VAL A 92 16.78 -2.94 12.03
N SER A 93 17.61 -1.92 11.78
CA SER A 93 19.03 -1.93 12.19
C SER A 93 19.25 -2.08 13.70
N ARG A 94 18.25 -1.71 14.50
CA ARG A 94 18.27 -1.84 15.97
C ARG A 94 17.91 -3.25 16.45
N GLN A 95 17.46 -4.10 15.55
CA GLN A 95 17.00 -5.45 15.86
C GLN A 95 17.90 -6.50 15.17
N LYS A 96 18.13 -7.62 15.85
CA LYS A 96 18.88 -8.76 15.29
C LYS A 96 17.92 -9.60 14.41
N VAL A 97 17.67 -9.16 13.19
CA VAL A 97 16.79 -9.87 12.25
C VAL A 97 17.58 -10.41 11.06
N ASP A 98 17.16 -11.55 10.54
CA ASP A 98 17.69 -12.11 9.28
C ASP A 98 17.02 -11.41 8.09
N PRO A 99 17.78 -10.62 7.26
CA PRO A 99 17.19 -9.92 6.13
C PRO A 99 16.61 -10.86 5.06
N ALA A 100 17.15 -12.07 4.90
CA ALA A 100 16.65 -13.05 3.94
C ALA A 100 15.29 -13.66 4.36
N ARG A 101 14.90 -13.52 5.63
CA ARG A 101 13.62 -13.95 6.20
C ARG A 101 12.71 -12.79 6.56
N SER A 102 13.07 -11.59 6.15
CA SER A 102 12.34 -10.34 6.40
C SER A 102 11.87 -9.72 5.09
N ALA A 103 10.80 -8.94 5.14
CA ALA A 103 10.29 -8.24 3.96
C ALA A 103 9.71 -6.86 4.32
N PHE A 104 9.80 -5.94 3.36
CA PHE A 104 9.18 -4.60 3.40
C PHE A 104 8.03 -4.58 2.40
N ALA A 105 6.85 -4.14 2.82
CA ALA A 105 5.68 -3.99 1.95
C ALA A 105 5.28 -2.53 1.86
N ILE A 106 5.18 -2.01 0.64
CA ILE A 106 4.71 -0.67 0.33
C ILE A 106 3.22 -0.73 0.03
N HIS A 107 2.43 0.08 0.74
CA HIS A 107 0.98 0.11 0.60
C HIS A 107 0.45 1.53 0.46
N ASP A 108 -0.49 1.73 -0.48
CA ASP A 108 -1.17 3.01 -0.66
C ASP A 108 -2.24 3.19 0.44
N ALA A 109 -2.16 4.25 1.24
CA ALA A 109 -3.20 4.59 2.23
C ALA A 109 -4.61 4.76 1.63
N ALA A 110 -4.71 4.90 0.32
CA ALA A 110 -5.97 4.98 -0.43
C ALA A 110 -6.60 3.61 -0.78
N ARG A 111 -6.08 2.51 -0.24
CA ARG A 111 -6.63 1.15 -0.40
C ARG A 111 -6.99 0.51 0.95
N PRO A 112 -7.96 1.09 1.68
CA PRO A 112 -8.28 0.68 3.06
C PRO A 112 -8.93 -0.70 3.17
N PHE A 113 -9.35 -1.29 2.03
CA PHE A 113 -10.11 -2.54 2.00
C PHE A 113 -9.27 -3.79 1.70
N VAL A 114 -7.94 -3.67 1.69
CA VAL A 114 -7.08 -4.84 1.50
C VAL A 114 -7.39 -5.90 2.56
N ALA A 115 -7.46 -7.16 2.15
CA ALA A 115 -7.68 -8.26 3.08
C ALA A 115 -6.39 -8.59 3.83
N GLU A 116 -6.48 -8.82 5.14
CA GLU A 116 -5.34 -9.18 5.98
C GLU A 116 -4.63 -10.45 5.48
N GLU A 117 -5.40 -11.42 5.00
CA GLU A 117 -4.88 -12.63 4.41
C GLU A 117 -4.06 -12.35 3.13
N ASP A 118 -4.51 -11.42 2.29
CA ASP A 118 -3.77 -11.01 1.09
C ASP A 118 -2.45 -10.30 1.46
N VAL A 119 -2.46 -9.46 2.50
CA VAL A 119 -1.25 -8.84 3.04
C VAL A 119 -0.24 -9.91 3.47
N ARG A 120 -0.69 -10.92 4.25
CA ARG A 120 0.16 -12.04 4.69
C ARG A 120 0.76 -12.79 3.50
N ARG A 121 -0.06 -13.15 2.52
CA ARG A 121 0.36 -13.87 1.32
C ARG A 121 1.42 -13.12 0.52
N VAL A 122 1.30 -11.80 0.43
CA VAL A 122 2.27 -10.93 -0.25
C VAL A 122 3.62 -10.93 0.49
N PHE A 123 3.62 -10.79 1.82
CA PHE A 123 4.85 -10.86 2.60
C PHE A 123 5.54 -12.23 2.45
N GLU A 124 4.79 -13.31 2.56
CA GLU A 124 5.33 -14.66 2.40
C GLU A 124 5.89 -14.90 1.00
N ALA A 125 5.21 -14.43 -0.05
CA ALA A 125 5.67 -14.55 -1.42
C ALA A 125 6.95 -13.75 -1.65
N ALA A 126 7.07 -12.53 -1.11
CA ALA A 126 8.27 -11.71 -1.20
C ALA A 126 9.48 -12.38 -0.51
N VAL A 127 9.29 -12.94 0.69
CA VAL A 127 10.35 -13.68 1.40
C VAL A 127 10.84 -14.87 0.56
N ARG A 128 9.94 -15.60 -0.09
CA ARG A 128 10.32 -16.77 -0.92
C ARG A 128 10.99 -16.41 -2.24
N ALA A 129 10.46 -15.42 -2.97
CA ALA A 129 10.87 -15.13 -4.35
C ALA A 129 11.78 -13.92 -4.51
N GLY A 130 11.80 -13.01 -3.54
CA GLY A 130 12.49 -11.72 -3.62
C GLY A 130 11.54 -10.53 -3.71
N GLY A 131 10.49 -10.61 -4.53
CA GLY A 131 9.45 -9.60 -4.68
C GLY A 131 8.06 -10.20 -4.86
N ALA A 132 7.02 -9.43 -4.50
CA ALA A 132 5.63 -9.81 -4.72
C ALA A 132 4.76 -8.56 -4.93
N VAL A 133 3.73 -8.67 -5.75
CA VAL A 133 2.72 -7.65 -6.01
C VAL A 133 1.32 -8.24 -5.83
N LEU A 134 0.49 -7.57 -5.01
CA LEU A 134 -0.95 -7.87 -4.95
C LEU A 134 -1.65 -7.30 -6.17
N GLY A 135 -2.69 -7.97 -6.63
CA GLY A 135 -3.51 -7.45 -7.71
C GLY A 135 -4.55 -8.43 -8.20
N SER A 136 -5.18 -8.13 -9.33
CA SER A 136 -6.23 -8.96 -9.90
C SER A 136 -5.97 -9.31 -11.37
N PRO A 137 -6.29 -10.54 -11.81
CA PRO A 137 -6.29 -10.89 -13.23
C PRO A 137 -7.23 -9.97 -14.02
N CYS A 138 -6.81 -9.58 -15.22
CA CYS A 138 -7.66 -8.78 -16.11
C CYS A 138 -8.91 -9.57 -16.51
N ARG A 139 -10.09 -9.04 -16.20
CA ARG A 139 -11.38 -9.70 -16.51
C ARG A 139 -12.02 -9.20 -17.79
N ASP A 140 -11.82 -7.91 -18.11
CA ASP A 140 -12.40 -7.28 -19.29
C ASP A 140 -11.54 -7.45 -20.54
N THR A 141 -12.14 -7.25 -21.72
CA THR A 141 -11.39 -7.22 -22.97
C THR A 141 -10.55 -5.96 -23.04
N VAL A 142 -9.23 -6.10 -23.15
CA VAL A 142 -8.29 -4.98 -23.26
C VAL A 142 -8.03 -4.64 -24.72
N LYS A 143 -8.12 -3.36 -25.04
CA LYS A 143 -7.82 -2.80 -26.38
C LYS A 143 -6.60 -1.89 -26.29
N ARG A 144 -5.68 -2.04 -27.25
CA ARG A 144 -4.67 -1.00 -27.49
C ARG A 144 -5.30 0.08 -28.35
N VAL A 145 -5.21 1.33 -27.91
CA VAL A 145 -5.81 2.49 -28.60
C VAL A 145 -4.72 3.50 -28.89
N GLU A 146 -4.69 4.02 -30.12
CA GLU A 146 -3.82 5.11 -30.55
C GLU A 146 -4.61 6.09 -31.38
N GLY A 147 -4.50 7.41 -31.10
CA GLY A 147 -5.26 8.45 -31.78
C GLY A 147 -6.78 8.27 -31.71
N GLY A 148 -7.31 7.64 -30.67
CA GLY A 148 -8.75 7.34 -30.50
C GLY A 148 -9.25 6.11 -31.29
N LEU A 149 -8.37 5.44 -32.05
CA LEU A 149 -8.70 4.25 -32.82
C LEU A 149 -8.19 2.99 -32.15
N VAL A 150 -9.02 1.94 -32.13
CA VAL A 150 -8.62 0.61 -31.64
C VAL A 150 -7.63 0.00 -32.63
N GLN A 151 -6.42 -0.31 -32.17
CA GLN A 151 -5.37 -0.96 -32.96
C GLN A 151 -5.43 -2.48 -32.87
N GLU A 152 -5.59 -3.01 -31.66
CA GLU A 152 -5.63 -4.46 -31.43
C GLU A 152 -6.40 -4.82 -30.16
N THR A 153 -6.79 -6.09 -30.07
CA THR A 153 -7.25 -6.71 -28.82
C THR A 153 -6.06 -7.40 -28.16
N VAL A 154 -5.70 -6.94 -26.94
CA VAL A 154 -4.58 -7.52 -26.19
C VAL A 154 -5.08 -8.79 -25.47
N PRO A 155 -4.38 -9.94 -25.61
CA PRO A 155 -4.72 -11.15 -24.85
C PRO A 155 -4.64 -10.91 -23.35
N ARG A 156 -5.78 -11.06 -22.67
CA ARG A 156 -5.89 -10.71 -21.23
C ARG A 156 -5.38 -11.77 -20.26
N ASP A 157 -5.19 -12.99 -20.71
CA ASP A 157 -4.76 -14.15 -19.92
C ASP A 157 -3.36 -13.96 -19.28
N LYS A 158 -2.56 -13.02 -19.82
CA LYS A 158 -1.24 -12.63 -19.30
C LYS A 158 -1.23 -11.23 -18.68
N LEU A 159 -2.39 -10.61 -18.51
CA LEU A 159 -2.51 -9.26 -17.93
C LEU A 159 -3.01 -9.32 -16.49
N PHE A 160 -2.42 -8.45 -15.68
CA PHE A 160 -2.68 -8.36 -14.26
C PHE A 160 -2.76 -6.88 -13.85
N PHE A 161 -3.81 -6.49 -13.14
CA PHE A 161 -3.93 -5.16 -12.57
C PHE A 161 -3.17 -5.11 -11.26
N ALA A 162 -2.02 -4.42 -11.28
CA ALA A 162 -1.20 -4.26 -10.08
C ALA A 162 -1.90 -3.35 -9.05
N GLU A 163 -1.95 -3.84 -7.83
CA GLU A 163 -2.47 -3.15 -6.67
C GLU A 163 -1.35 -3.01 -5.62
N THR A 164 -1.70 -2.65 -4.40
CA THR A 164 -0.80 -2.72 -3.24
C THR A 164 -1.48 -3.49 -2.10
N PRO A 165 -0.69 -4.14 -1.21
CA PRO A 165 0.76 -4.02 -1.00
C PRO A 165 1.61 -4.65 -2.10
N GLN A 166 2.81 -4.04 -2.28
CA GLN A 166 3.89 -4.60 -3.07
C GLN A 166 5.07 -4.81 -2.13
N ALA A 167 5.60 -6.02 -2.06
CA ALA A 167 6.61 -6.35 -1.05
C ALA A 167 7.91 -6.81 -1.67
N ILE A 168 9.01 -6.49 -0.99
CA ILE A 168 10.37 -6.86 -1.33
C ILE A 168 11.05 -7.53 -0.13
N ARG A 169 11.86 -8.55 -0.38
CA ARG A 169 12.69 -9.16 0.66
C ARG A 169 13.76 -8.16 1.13
N ALA A 170 14.00 -8.11 2.42
CA ALA A 170 14.74 -7.02 3.05
C ALA A 170 16.20 -6.90 2.61
N ASP A 171 16.86 -8.02 2.23
CA ASP A 171 18.23 -8.02 1.69
C ASP A 171 18.36 -7.33 0.32
N LEU A 172 17.25 -7.20 -0.42
CA LEU A 172 17.19 -6.59 -1.75
C LEU A 172 16.84 -5.10 -1.72
N VAL A 173 16.37 -4.59 -0.57
CA VAL A 173 15.91 -3.21 -0.41
C VAL A 173 16.96 -2.16 -0.81
N PRO A 174 18.25 -2.25 -0.39
CA PRO A 174 19.26 -1.27 -0.79
C PRO A 174 19.41 -1.17 -2.31
N ARG A 175 19.47 -2.31 -2.99
CA ARG A 175 19.64 -2.39 -4.45
C ARG A 175 18.49 -1.73 -5.22
N VAL A 176 17.25 -1.86 -4.72
CA VAL A 176 16.06 -1.32 -5.40
C VAL A 176 15.85 0.16 -5.10
N TYR A 177 16.07 0.60 -3.85
CA TYR A 177 15.63 1.92 -3.40
C TYR A 177 16.78 2.90 -3.06
N LEU A 178 18.01 2.43 -2.80
CA LEU A 178 19.09 3.29 -2.32
C LEU A 178 20.23 3.45 -3.32
N GLU A 179 20.55 2.40 -4.06
CA GLU A 179 21.67 2.40 -5.01
C GLU A 179 21.27 3.00 -6.38
N ARG A 180 19.98 3.13 -6.65
CA ARG A 180 19.46 3.68 -7.90
C ARG A 180 18.74 5.00 -7.68
N HIS A 181 19.14 6.01 -8.44
CA HIS A 181 18.50 7.31 -8.41
C HIS A 181 17.54 7.45 -9.60
N TYR A 182 16.31 7.84 -9.29
CA TYR A 182 15.30 8.14 -10.29
C TYR A 182 15.00 9.64 -10.30
N SER A 183 14.94 10.25 -11.49
CA SER A 183 14.38 11.59 -11.68
C SER A 183 12.84 11.50 -11.70
N ALA A 184 12.18 12.67 -11.66
CA ALA A 184 10.71 12.70 -11.78
C ALA A 184 10.22 12.14 -13.13
N GLU A 185 11.03 12.26 -14.19
CA GLU A 185 10.69 11.82 -15.56
C GLU A 185 10.83 10.30 -15.76
N ASN A 186 11.77 9.66 -15.06
CA ASN A 186 12.03 8.23 -15.18
C ASN A 186 11.72 7.43 -13.92
N SER A 187 10.95 8.00 -13.01
CA SER A 187 10.50 7.34 -11.79
C SER A 187 9.63 6.12 -12.13
N PRO A 188 9.82 4.97 -11.46
CA PRO A 188 8.96 3.82 -11.66
C PRO A 188 7.52 4.17 -11.29
N THR A 189 6.57 3.60 -12.02
CA THR A 189 5.14 3.85 -11.81
C THR A 189 4.64 3.21 -10.50
N ASP A 190 5.29 2.11 -10.10
CA ASP A 190 5.01 1.37 -8.87
C ASP A 190 6.28 0.68 -8.34
N ASP A 191 6.16 -0.01 -7.22
CA ASP A 191 7.29 -0.64 -6.56
C ASP A 191 7.71 -1.94 -7.25
N SER A 192 6.78 -2.65 -7.89
CA SER A 192 7.10 -3.82 -8.71
C SER A 192 7.96 -3.45 -9.91
N GLY A 193 7.65 -2.34 -10.59
CA GLY A 193 8.48 -1.82 -11.67
C GLY A 193 9.90 -1.43 -11.23
N ALA A 194 10.06 -0.90 -10.01
CA ALA A 194 11.37 -0.63 -9.44
C ALA A 194 12.18 -1.93 -9.22
N MET A 195 11.53 -2.99 -8.73
CA MET A 195 12.13 -4.32 -8.54
C MET A 195 12.52 -4.96 -9.88
N GLU A 196 11.63 -4.93 -10.85
CA GLU A 196 11.85 -5.45 -12.21
C GLU A 196 13.05 -4.77 -12.90
N ALA A 197 13.18 -3.46 -12.74
CA ALA A 197 14.27 -2.67 -13.33
C ALA A 197 15.68 -3.06 -12.85
N VAL A 198 15.78 -3.80 -11.74
CA VAL A 198 17.04 -4.36 -11.23
C VAL A 198 17.06 -5.88 -11.23
N GLY A 199 16.10 -6.52 -11.92
CA GLY A 199 16.08 -7.98 -12.13
C GLY A 199 15.68 -8.77 -10.88
N VAL A 200 14.92 -8.18 -9.96
CA VAL A 200 14.30 -8.91 -8.84
C VAL A 200 13.05 -9.61 -9.35
N PRO A 201 12.92 -10.93 -9.19
CA PRO A 201 11.69 -11.64 -9.54
C PRO A 201 10.51 -11.15 -8.69
N VAL A 202 9.38 -10.86 -9.35
CA VAL A 202 8.15 -10.39 -8.67
C VAL A 202 7.03 -11.40 -8.91
N VAL A 203 6.49 -11.96 -7.82
CA VAL A 203 5.36 -12.88 -7.87
C VAL A 203 4.05 -12.12 -7.84
N ALA A 204 3.17 -12.36 -8.82
CA ALA A 204 1.80 -11.86 -8.81
C ALA A 204 0.94 -12.66 -7.82
N VAL A 205 0.41 -11.99 -6.81
CA VAL A 205 -0.50 -12.57 -5.80
C VAL A 205 -1.91 -12.08 -6.10
N ALA A 206 -2.83 -12.98 -6.42
CA ALA A 206 -4.21 -12.60 -6.72
C ALA A 206 -4.96 -12.16 -5.45
N SER A 207 -5.59 -10.99 -5.49
CA SER A 207 -6.45 -10.49 -4.42
C SER A 207 -7.67 -11.40 -4.22
N THR A 208 -8.02 -11.68 -2.98
CA THR A 208 -9.19 -12.48 -2.60
C THR A 208 -10.44 -11.63 -2.38
N ALA A 209 -10.27 -10.33 -2.16
CA ALA A 209 -11.34 -9.38 -1.89
C ALA A 209 -11.15 -8.09 -2.69
N PHE A 210 -12.18 -7.22 -2.66
CA PHE A 210 -12.08 -5.88 -3.24
C PHE A 210 -10.98 -5.07 -2.55
N ASN A 211 -10.03 -4.56 -3.34
CA ASN A 211 -8.93 -3.72 -2.88
C ASN A 211 -8.76 -2.48 -3.79
N GLY A 212 -9.88 -1.90 -4.22
CA GLY A 212 -9.91 -0.73 -5.10
C GLY A 212 -9.29 0.50 -4.46
N LYS A 213 -8.55 1.27 -5.27
CA LYS A 213 -7.96 2.55 -4.85
C LYS A 213 -9.01 3.66 -4.91
N ILE A 214 -9.23 4.34 -3.80
CA ILE A 214 -10.15 5.48 -3.74
C ILE A 214 -9.48 6.71 -4.36
N THR A 215 -9.96 7.12 -5.55
CA THR A 215 -9.32 8.18 -6.36
C THR A 215 -10.29 9.20 -6.93
N THR A 216 -11.57 8.87 -7.03
CA THR A 216 -12.62 9.71 -7.61
C THR A 216 -13.78 9.90 -6.63
N PRO A 217 -14.64 10.90 -6.83
CA PRO A 217 -15.87 11.04 -6.02
C PRO A 217 -16.78 9.82 -6.04
N ALA A 218 -16.89 9.12 -7.18
CA ALA A 218 -17.68 7.89 -7.28
C ALA A 218 -17.13 6.77 -6.38
N ASP A 219 -15.80 6.69 -6.24
CA ASP A 219 -15.19 5.71 -5.34
C ASP A 219 -15.55 5.98 -3.86
N LEU A 220 -15.85 7.26 -3.49
CA LEU A 220 -16.20 7.62 -2.12
C LEU A 220 -17.51 7.02 -1.66
N ASP A 221 -18.55 7.08 -2.51
CA ASP A 221 -19.87 6.56 -2.15
C ASP A 221 -19.81 5.05 -1.96
N TYR A 222 -19.10 4.37 -2.87
CA TYR A 222 -18.83 2.95 -2.74
C TYR A 222 -18.01 2.62 -1.48
N ALA A 223 -16.94 3.38 -1.22
CA ALA A 223 -16.11 3.19 -0.04
C ALA A 223 -16.88 3.37 1.26
N ARG A 224 -17.73 4.39 1.37
CA ARG A 224 -18.57 4.62 2.55
C ARG A 224 -19.60 3.50 2.76
N TRP A 225 -20.21 3.04 1.68
CA TRP A 225 -21.13 1.89 1.74
C TRP A 225 -20.40 0.64 2.22
N LEU A 226 -19.28 0.29 1.60
CA LEU A 226 -18.48 -0.90 1.94
C LEU A 226 -17.93 -0.83 3.37
N ALA A 227 -17.51 0.36 3.83
CA ALA A 227 -17.04 0.58 5.20
C ALA A 227 -18.16 0.28 6.23
N ARG A 228 -19.38 0.75 5.97
CA ARG A 228 -20.53 0.44 6.83
C ARG A 228 -20.86 -1.05 6.87
N GLU A 229 -20.81 -1.72 5.73
CA GLU A 229 -21.05 -3.17 5.67
C GLU A 229 -19.95 -3.97 6.40
N ARG A 230 -18.69 -3.57 6.25
CA ARG A 230 -17.54 -4.31 6.79
C ARG A 230 -17.28 -4.02 8.27
N TRP A 231 -17.42 -2.76 8.69
CA TRP A 231 -17.04 -2.32 10.04
C TRP A 231 -18.20 -1.74 10.87
N GLY A 232 -19.25 -1.20 10.26
CA GLY A 232 -20.38 -0.59 10.96
C GLY A 232 -21.19 -1.57 11.80
N ARG A 233 -21.22 -2.85 11.44
CA ARG A 233 -21.92 -3.90 12.22
C ARG A 233 -21.20 -4.26 13.51
N ALA A 234 -19.89 -4.07 13.59
CA ALA A 234 -19.11 -4.34 14.80
C ALA A 234 -19.42 -3.33 15.92
N GLU A 235 -19.67 -2.07 15.60
CA GLU A 235 -20.03 -1.04 16.57
C GLU A 235 -21.43 -1.23 17.19
N HIS A 236 -22.37 -1.85 16.44
CA HIS A 236 -23.72 -2.16 16.94
C HIS A 236 -23.73 -3.39 17.87
N ALA A 237 -22.86 -4.37 17.61
CA ALA A 237 -22.77 -5.59 18.43
C ALA A 237 -22.16 -5.31 19.81
N ASP A 238 -21.29 -4.33 19.93
CA ASP A 238 -20.65 -3.96 21.21
C ASP A 238 -21.57 -3.10 22.09
N ARG A 239 -22.45 -2.27 21.47
CA ARG A 239 -23.43 -1.45 22.19
C ARG A 239 -24.65 -2.23 22.73
N THR A 240 -24.84 -3.47 22.31
CA THR A 240 -25.93 -4.35 22.76
C THR A 240 -25.51 -5.32 23.86
N ARG A 241 -24.27 -5.21 24.35
CA ARG A 241 -23.72 -6.03 25.47
C ARG A 241 -23.56 -5.22 26.78
N VAL A 242 -24.43 -4.25 27.02
CA VAL A 242 -24.55 -3.58 28.32
C VAL A 242 -25.83 -4.03 29.00
#